data_e98c0be1f7362af04ba68d3ab6ad7122
#
_entry.id   e98c0be1f7362af04ba68d3ab6ad7122
#
_cell.length_a   1.000
_cell.length_b   1.000
_cell.length_c   1.000
_cell.angle_alpha   90.00
_cell.angle_beta   90.00
_cell.angle_gamma   90.00
#
_symmetry.space_group_name_H-M   'P 1'
#
loop_
_entity.id
_entity.type
_entity.pdbx_description
1 polymer ?
#
loop_
_entity_poly.entity_id
_entity_poly.type
_entity_poly.pdbx_seq_one_letter_code
_entity_poly.pdbx_strand_id
1 'polypeptide(L)'
;MKEEIRQMRKGELKFLRALAYFEGMRVFGVYLPYIDETNQENDPKVHNDKDIYSLVVADVDDAIANLSDDPKVVGEVGRANKSAAKALKAKILMWHGDLAEAQPILADVLTNGVTSKGMAYGLEDDLDNNFNALTENGKESVFAVQYSNAAENMGGAPFCLAYPHNTGPGGCCGFYQPSFELVNSFQVDANGLPYL
;
A
#
# COMPACT_ATOMS: atom_id res chain seq x y z
N MET A 1 29.24 -1.56 0.56
CA MET A 1 28.02 -1.42 1.40
C MET A 1 28.12 -2.43 2.53
N LYS A 2 27.84 -2.00 3.77
CA LYS A 2 27.86 -2.92 4.92
C LYS A 2 26.80 -4.02 4.73
N GLU A 3 27.09 -5.26 5.20
CA GLU A 3 26.22 -6.41 4.98
C GLU A 3 24.81 -6.19 5.56
N GLU A 4 24.70 -5.62 6.74
CA GLU A 4 23.40 -5.29 7.38
C GLU A 4 22.54 -4.38 6.51
N ILE A 5 23.13 -3.34 5.91
CA ILE A 5 22.41 -2.45 5.00
C ILE A 5 21.98 -3.21 3.75
N ARG A 6 22.81 -4.10 3.25
CA ARG A 6 22.48 -4.91 2.08
C ARG A 6 21.30 -5.83 2.35
N GLN A 7 21.26 -6.49 3.50
CA GLN A 7 20.15 -7.35 3.89
C GLN A 7 18.85 -6.55 4.08
N MET A 8 18.92 -5.39 4.72
CA MET A 8 17.76 -4.51 4.86
C MET A 8 17.22 -4.07 3.48
N ARG A 9 18.08 -3.67 2.54
CA ARG A 9 17.66 -3.31 1.18
C ARG A 9 17.04 -4.49 0.41
N LYS A 10 17.53 -5.70 0.63
CA LYS A 10 16.87 -6.91 0.12
C LYS A 10 15.49 -7.09 0.73
N GLY A 11 15.35 -6.88 2.04
CA GLY A 11 14.04 -6.92 2.71
C GLY A 11 13.04 -5.91 2.11
N GLU A 12 13.48 -4.70 1.80
CA GLU A 12 12.63 -3.71 1.12
C GLU A 12 12.19 -4.17 -0.28
N LEU A 13 13.11 -4.73 -1.07
CA LEU A 13 12.78 -5.25 -2.39
C LEU A 13 11.80 -6.42 -2.31
N LYS A 14 11.98 -7.32 -1.33
CA LYS A 14 11.06 -8.43 -1.06
C LYS A 14 9.67 -7.93 -0.65
N PHE A 15 9.60 -6.91 0.22
CA PHE A 15 8.35 -6.24 0.58
C PHE A 15 7.63 -5.66 -0.65
N LEU A 16 8.34 -4.92 -1.49
CA LEU A 16 7.76 -4.30 -2.69
C LEU A 16 7.30 -5.36 -3.70
N ARG A 17 8.07 -6.44 -3.86
CA ARG A 17 7.68 -7.56 -4.73
C ARG A 17 6.42 -8.25 -4.21
N ALA A 18 6.38 -8.56 -2.91
CA ALA A 18 5.21 -9.14 -2.29
C ALA A 18 3.97 -8.24 -2.42
N LEU A 19 4.12 -6.93 -2.22
CA LEU A 19 3.03 -5.96 -2.38
C LEU A 19 2.51 -5.95 -3.83
N ALA A 20 3.41 -5.88 -4.81
CA ALA A 20 3.01 -5.85 -6.23
C ALA A 20 2.30 -7.14 -6.65
N TYR A 21 2.84 -8.30 -6.25
CA TYR A 21 2.18 -9.59 -6.55
C TYR A 21 0.87 -9.76 -5.80
N PHE A 22 0.78 -9.29 -4.57
CA PHE A 22 -0.49 -9.32 -3.84
C PHE A 22 -1.58 -8.48 -4.53
N GLU A 23 -1.26 -7.28 -4.98
CA GLU A 23 -2.21 -6.47 -5.76
C GLU A 23 -2.57 -7.17 -7.09
N GLY A 24 -1.62 -7.82 -7.74
CA GLY A 24 -1.87 -8.66 -8.91
C GLY A 24 -2.80 -9.85 -8.60
N MET A 25 -2.56 -10.57 -7.50
CA MET A 25 -3.38 -11.70 -7.09
C MET A 25 -4.83 -11.29 -6.77
N ARG A 26 -5.04 -10.10 -6.19
CA ARG A 26 -6.38 -9.58 -5.90
C ARG A 26 -7.23 -9.39 -7.15
N VAL A 27 -6.61 -9.12 -8.29
CA VAL A 27 -7.29 -8.84 -9.57
C VAL A 27 -7.37 -10.09 -10.44
N PHE A 28 -6.28 -10.86 -10.52
CA PHE A 28 -6.12 -11.94 -11.50
C PHE A 28 -6.11 -13.34 -10.86
N GLY A 29 -6.17 -13.44 -9.54
CA GLY A 29 -6.02 -14.71 -8.83
C GLY A 29 -4.56 -15.13 -8.64
N VAL A 30 -4.37 -16.32 -8.08
CA VAL A 30 -3.05 -16.80 -7.62
C VAL A 30 -2.13 -17.33 -8.73
N TYR A 31 -2.65 -17.51 -9.94
CA TYR A 31 -1.89 -18.03 -11.08
C TYR A 31 -1.31 -16.89 -11.90
N LEU A 32 -0.17 -16.36 -11.45
CA LEU A 32 0.54 -15.26 -12.13
C LEU A 32 1.97 -15.70 -12.48
N PRO A 33 2.56 -15.16 -13.56
CA PRO A 33 3.98 -15.33 -13.81
C PRO A 33 4.79 -14.76 -12.64
N TYR A 34 5.53 -15.59 -11.92
CA TYR A 34 6.35 -15.15 -10.81
C TYR A 34 7.81 -15.00 -11.23
N ILE A 35 8.33 -13.79 -11.10
CA ILE A 35 9.70 -13.42 -11.47
C ILE A 35 10.49 -13.12 -10.19
N ASP A 36 11.61 -13.81 -10.03
CA ASP A 36 12.54 -13.65 -8.93
C ASP A 36 14.01 -13.65 -9.38
N GLU A 37 14.91 -13.78 -8.44
CA GLU A 37 16.36 -13.75 -8.68
C GLU A 37 16.86 -14.93 -9.51
N THR A 38 16.07 -15.98 -9.69
CA THR A 38 16.45 -17.21 -10.41
C THR A 38 16.02 -17.23 -11.87
N ASN A 39 15.04 -16.39 -12.24
CA ASN A 39 14.44 -16.42 -13.58
C ASN A 39 14.30 -15.03 -14.23
N GLN A 40 14.97 -14.00 -13.69
CA GLN A 40 14.91 -12.63 -14.20
C GLN A 40 15.67 -12.38 -15.51
N GLU A 41 16.49 -13.34 -15.94
CA GLU A 41 17.32 -13.17 -17.13
C GLU A 41 16.50 -13.36 -18.41
N ASN A 42 15.90 -12.27 -18.88
CA ASN A 42 15.44 -12.08 -20.26
C ASN A 42 14.50 -13.13 -20.86
N ASP A 43 13.92 -14.05 -20.08
CA ASP A 43 12.93 -14.95 -20.62
C ASP A 43 11.50 -14.42 -20.36
N PRO A 44 10.83 -13.86 -21.38
CA PRO A 44 9.44 -13.43 -21.25
C PRO A 44 8.46 -14.60 -21.12
N LYS A 45 8.96 -15.84 -21.01
CA LYS A 45 8.17 -17.07 -21.02
C LYS A 45 7.96 -17.68 -19.64
N VAL A 46 7.98 -16.87 -18.58
CA VAL A 46 7.51 -17.34 -17.29
C VAL A 46 6.01 -17.51 -17.35
N HIS A 47 5.55 -18.76 -17.22
CA HIS A 47 4.15 -19.09 -17.35
C HIS A 47 3.38 -18.82 -16.04
N ASN A 48 2.07 -18.59 -16.18
CA ASN A 48 1.13 -18.45 -15.08
C ASN A 48 0.47 -19.80 -14.69
N ASP A 49 1.27 -20.85 -14.61
CA ASP A 49 0.84 -22.23 -14.39
C ASP A 49 1.00 -22.69 -12.93
N LYS A 50 1.48 -21.83 -12.08
CA LYS A 50 1.73 -22.12 -10.65
C LYS A 50 0.95 -21.16 -9.76
N ASP A 51 0.45 -21.70 -8.67
CA ASP A 51 -0.01 -20.90 -7.54
C ASP A 51 1.19 -20.22 -6.87
N ILE A 52 1.19 -18.90 -6.86
CA ILE A 52 2.29 -18.11 -6.31
C ILE A 52 2.06 -17.64 -4.88
N TYR A 53 0.92 -17.97 -4.25
CA TYR A 53 0.59 -17.50 -2.90
C TYR A 53 1.71 -17.77 -1.90
N SER A 54 2.21 -19.00 -1.84
CA SER A 54 3.29 -19.36 -0.92
C SER A 54 4.60 -18.61 -1.19
N LEU A 55 4.88 -18.27 -2.44
CA LEU A 55 6.07 -17.48 -2.81
C LEU A 55 5.94 -16.03 -2.36
N VAL A 56 4.74 -15.45 -2.46
CA VAL A 56 4.45 -14.10 -1.98
C VAL A 56 4.52 -14.02 -0.45
N VAL A 57 4.00 -15.05 0.25
CA VAL A 57 4.14 -15.17 1.70
C VAL A 57 5.62 -15.29 2.11
N ALA A 58 6.41 -16.09 1.40
CA ALA A 58 7.85 -16.23 1.68
C ALA A 58 8.60 -14.89 1.48
N ASP A 59 8.27 -14.11 0.45
CA ASP A 59 8.86 -12.79 0.25
C ASP A 59 8.56 -11.82 1.40
N VAL A 60 7.32 -11.81 1.89
CA VAL A 60 6.99 -10.95 3.02
C VAL A 60 7.61 -11.44 4.34
N ASP A 61 7.81 -12.75 4.51
CA ASP A 61 8.54 -13.30 5.65
C ASP A 61 10.03 -12.91 5.63
N ASP A 62 10.66 -12.99 4.47
CA ASP A 62 12.01 -12.46 4.25
C ASP A 62 12.10 -10.96 4.55
N ALA A 63 11.10 -10.19 4.15
CA ALA A 63 11.01 -8.77 4.47
C ALA A 63 10.93 -8.54 5.99
N ILE A 64 10.06 -9.25 6.71
CA ILE A 64 9.92 -9.16 8.17
C ILE A 64 11.25 -9.52 8.87
N ALA A 65 11.97 -10.53 8.38
CA ALA A 65 13.23 -10.95 8.96
C ALA A 65 14.34 -9.90 8.82
N ASN A 66 14.35 -9.15 7.71
CA ASN A 66 15.46 -8.27 7.35
C ASN A 66 15.18 -6.78 7.58
N LEU A 67 13.90 -6.37 7.72
CA LEU A 67 13.53 -4.97 7.99
C LEU A 67 13.63 -4.64 9.48
N SER A 68 13.79 -3.36 9.76
CA SER A 68 13.81 -2.77 11.11
C SER A 68 12.60 -1.86 11.32
N ASP A 69 12.22 -1.68 12.58
CA ASP A 69 11.27 -0.66 13.01
C ASP A 69 11.97 0.59 13.60
N ASP A 70 13.31 0.55 13.74
CA ASP A 70 14.07 1.72 14.18
C ASP A 70 14.19 2.75 13.04
N PRO A 71 13.61 3.96 13.17
CA PRO A 71 13.68 4.98 12.13
C PRO A 71 15.11 5.39 11.75
N LYS A 72 16.07 5.26 12.68
CA LYS A 72 17.49 5.54 12.40
C LYS A 72 18.12 4.51 11.48
N VAL A 73 17.59 3.28 11.50
CA VAL A 73 18.02 2.17 10.64
C VAL A 73 17.29 2.22 9.32
N VAL A 74 15.99 2.48 9.33
CA VAL A 74 15.14 2.64 8.14
C VAL A 74 15.64 3.80 7.29
N GLY A 75 15.97 4.92 7.92
CA GLY A 75 16.64 6.09 7.35
C GLY A 75 15.65 7.14 6.84
N GLU A 76 14.88 6.86 5.81
CA GLU A 76 13.98 7.84 5.18
C GLU A 76 12.52 7.53 5.47
N VAL A 77 11.74 8.57 5.74
CA VAL A 77 10.28 8.46 5.90
C VAL A 77 9.64 7.92 4.62
N GLY A 78 8.65 7.06 4.78
CA GLY A 78 7.96 6.43 3.65
C GLY A 78 8.62 5.13 3.15
N ARG A 79 9.80 4.76 3.66
CA ARG A 79 10.38 3.43 3.39
C ARG A 79 9.64 2.35 4.15
N ALA A 80 9.64 1.13 3.59
CA ALA A 80 9.08 -0.01 4.27
C ALA A 80 9.85 -0.33 5.56
N ASN A 81 9.12 -0.56 6.65
CA ASN A 81 9.64 -1.02 7.92
C ASN A 81 9.08 -2.42 8.26
N LYS A 82 9.55 -3.02 9.33
CA LYS A 82 9.11 -4.35 9.76
C LYS A 82 7.61 -4.40 10.09
N SER A 83 7.09 -3.37 10.73
CA SER A 83 5.67 -3.26 11.07
C SER A 83 4.79 -3.22 9.83
N ALA A 84 5.18 -2.48 8.79
CA ALA A 84 4.49 -2.47 7.52
C ALA A 84 4.51 -3.84 6.83
N ALA A 85 5.64 -4.56 6.90
CA ALA A 85 5.73 -5.91 6.35
C ALA A 85 4.83 -6.90 7.09
N LYS A 86 4.74 -6.83 8.42
CA LYS A 86 3.80 -7.62 9.21
C LYS A 86 2.35 -7.32 8.83
N ALA A 87 1.99 -6.04 8.68
CA ALA A 87 0.65 -5.64 8.28
C ALA A 87 0.30 -6.16 6.87
N LEU A 88 1.26 -6.09 5.92
CA LEU A 88 1.09 -6.68 4.59
C LEU A 88 0.89 -8.19 4.66
N LYS A 89 1.70 -8.92 5.46
CA LYS A 89 1.51 -10.37 5.65
C LYS A 89 0.11 -10.69 6.16
N ALA A 90 -0.34 -10.00 7.20
CA ALA A 90 -1.69 -10.21 7.74
C ALA A 90 -2.77 -9.96 6.68
N LYS A 91 -2.62 -8.92 5.86
CA LYS A 91 -3.55 -8.61 4.76
C LYS A 91 -3.57 -9.71 3.70
N ILE A 92 -2.42 -10.28 3.34
CA ILE A 92 -2.31 -11.41 2.40
C ILE A 92 -3.00 -12.66 2.97
N LEU A 93 -2.73 -13.01 4.23
CA LEU A 93 -3.35 -14.14 4.92
C LEU A 93 -4.87 -13.99 5.00
N MET A 94 -5.36 -12.81 5.39
CA MET A 94 -6.80 -12.52 5.45
C MET A 94 -7.47 -12.67 4.09
N TRP A 95 -6.83 -12.20 3.03
CA TRP A 95 -7.36 -12.33 1.68
C TRP A 95 -7.45 -13.79 1.23
N HIS A 96 -6.48 -14.62 1.61
CA HIS A 96 -6.48 -16.05 1.31
C HIS A 96 -7.46 -16.86 2.18
N GLY A 97 -7.85 -16.33 3.34
CA GLY A 97 -8.75 -16.99 4.29
C GLY A 97 -8.06 -17.56 5.53
N ASP A 98 -6.76 -17.37 5.68
CA ASP A 98 -5.94 -17.86 6.78
C ASP A 98 -6.06 -16.95 8.02
N LEU A 99 -7.31 -16.74 8.48
CA LEU A 99 -7.63 -15.78 9.54
C LEU A 99 -6.97 -16.11 10.88
N ALA A 100 -6.83 -17.39 11.21
CA ALA A 100 -6.18 -17.83 12.44
C ALA A 100 -4.70 -17.45 12.52
N GLU A 101 -4.01 -17.43 11.37
CA GLU A 101 -2.62 -17.00 11.28
C GLU A 101 -2.50 -15.47 11.24
N ALA A 102 -3.44 -14.78 10.61
CA ALA A 102 -3.45 -13.33 10.53
C ALA A 102 -3.69 -12.65 11.89
N GLN A 103 -4.56 -13.22 12.73
CA GLN A 103 -4.99 -12.62 13.99
C GLN A 103 -3.83 -12.25 14.94
N PRO A 104 -2.88 -13.16 15.28
CA PRO A 104 -1.77 -12.81 16.17
C PRO A 104 -0.83 -11.75 15.57
N ILE A 105 -0.67 -11.73 14.25
CA ILE A 105 0.16 -10.73 13.56
C ILE A 105 -0.50 -9.35 13.68
N LEU A 106 -1.81 -9.27 13.47
CA LEU A 106 -2.56 -8.01 13.63
C LEU A 106 -2.53 -7.51 15.08
N ALA A 107 -2.67 -8.42 16.05
CA ALA A 107 -2.58 -8.06 17.48
C ALA A 107 -1.19 -7.48 17.82
N ASP A 108 -0.13 -8.08 17.27
CA ASP A 108 1.24 -7.57 17.46
C ASP A 108 1.43 -6.19 16.78
N VAL A 109 0.94 -6.02 15.56
CA VAL A 109 1.02 -4.73 14.84
C VAL A 109 0.27 -3.63 15.59
N LEU A 110 -0.93 -3.92 16.11
CA LEU A 110 -1.71 -2.95 16.88
C LEU A 110 -1.05 -2.56 18.20
N THR A 111 -0.34 -3.49 18.84
CA THR A 111 0.25 -3.26 20.17
C THR A 111 1.66 -2.66 20.08
N ASN A 112 2.46 -3.13 19.13
CA ASN A 112 3.89 -2.87 19.05
C ASN A 112 4.32 -2.20 17.76
N GLY A 113 3.43 -2.11 16.76
CA GLY A 113 3.77 -1.59 15.45
C GLY A 113 3.98 -0.08 15.44
N VAL A 114 4.87 0.35 14.56
CA VAL A 114 5.21 1.76 14.39
C VAL A 114 5.24 2.16 12.92
N THR A 115 4.96 3.43 12.66
CA THR A 115 5.08 4.03 11.33
C THR A 115 6.56 4.16 10.92
N SER A 116 6.83 4.52 9.68
CA SER A 116 8.19 4.83 9.21
C SER A 116 8.85 6.01 9.95
N LYS A 117 8.05 6.85 10.61
CA LYS A 117 8.54 7.92 11.52
C LYS A 117 8.81 7.43 12.94
N GLY A 118 8.49 6.18 13.26
CA GLY A 118 8.62 5.60 14.61
C GLY A 118 7.48 5.95 15.58
N MET A 119 6.37 6.47 15.09
CA MET A 119 5.18 6.70 15.90
C MET A 119 4.39 5.38 16.05
N ALA A 120 3.86 5.11 17.23
CA ALA A 120 2.93 3.99 17.41
C ALA A 120 1.72 4.15 16.47
N TYR A 121 1.26 3.04 15.90
CA TYR A 121 0.03 3.06 15.11
C TYR A 121 -1.17 3.43 15.98
N GLY A 122 -2.10 4.16 15.40
CA GLY A 122 -3.31 4.61 16.07
C GLY A 122 -4.19 5.41 15.12
N LEU A 123 -5.40 5.71 15.54
CA LEU A 123 -6.27 6.60 14.77
C LEU A 123 -5.84 8.06 14.94
N GLU A 124 -5.94 8.85 13.90
CA GLU A 124 -5.78 10.29 13.99
C GLU A 124 -6.94 10.90 14.79
N ASP A 125 -6.62 11.95 15.57
CA ASP A 125 -7.65 12.63 16.36
C ASP A 125 -8.55 13.48 15.47
N ASP A 126 -8.01 13.94 14.34
CA ASP A 126 -8.71 14.66 13.29
C ASP A 126 -8.56 13.88 11.99
N LEU A 127 -9.69 13.51 11.38
CA LEU A 127 -9.72 12.75 10.14
C LEU A 127 -9.00 13.48 8.99
N ASP A 128 -9.07 14.82 8.98
CA ASP A 128 -8.42 15.64 7.95
C ASP A 128 -6.90 15.44 7.91
N ASN A 129 -6.28 15.02 9.01
CA ASN A 129 -4.85 14.72 9.06
C ASN A 129 -4.43 13.58 8.12
N ASN A 130 -5.35 12.69 7.77
CA ASN A 130 -5.07 11.61 6.80
C ASN A 130 -5.01 12.10 5.35
N PHE A 131 -5.52 13.30 5.08
CA PHE A 131 -5.64 13.87 3.73
C PHE A 131 -4.85 15.16 3.54
N ASN A 132 -4.16 15.63 4.57
CA ASN A 132 -3.40 16.87 4.54
C ASN A 132 -1.91 16.61 4.30
N ALA A 133 -1.36 17.26 3.27
CA ALA A 133 0.06 17.14 2.91
C ALA A 133 1.02 17.56 4.04
N LEU A 134 0.58 18.38 4.99
CA LEU A 134 1.41 18.78 6.15
C LEU A 134 1.50 17.70 7.23
N THR A 135 0.60 16.73 7.21
CA THR A 135 0.51 15.65 8.21
C THR A 135 0.76 14.26 7.59
N GLU A 136 1.35 14.21 6.40
CA GLU A 136 1.70 12.96 5.72
C GLU A 136 2.47 11.99 6.62
N ASN A 137 2.27 10.70 6.35
CA ASN A 137 2.89 9.61 7.11
C ASN A 137 2.60 9.69 8.62
N GLY A 138 1.36 10.04 8.96
CA GLY A 138 0.83 10.07 10.32
C GLY A 138 0.65 8.68 10.92
N LYS A 139 0.03 8.61 12.11
CA LYS A 139 -0.09 7.37 12.89
C LYS A 139 -1.01 6.29 12.26
N GLU A 140 -1.86 6.65 11.29
CA GLU A 140 -2.63 5.68 10.49
C GLU A 140 -1.89 5.18 9.24
N SER A 141 -0.77 5.82 8.86
CA SER A 141 -0.04 5.44 7.65
C SER A 141 0.83 4.21 7.87
N VAL A 142 0.42 3.08 7.36
CA VAL A 142 1.18 1.83 7.42
C VAL A 142 2.30 1.82 6.38
N PHE A 143 1.93 2.05 5.12
CA PHE A 143 2.87 2.22 4.01
C PHE A 143 2.17 2.99 2.89
N ALA A 144 2.84 3.99 2.38
CA ALA A 144 2.36 4.80 1.26
C ALA A 144 3.48 5.06 0.25
N VAL A 145 3.16 4.94 -1.03
CA VAL A 145 4.08 5.38 -2.09
C VAL A 145 4.14 6.90 -2.05
N GLN A 146 5.35 7.43 -1.86
CA GLN A 146 5.56 8.85 -1.72
C GLN A 146 5.52 9.52 -3.09
N TYR A 147 4.52 10.38 -3.30
CA TYR A 147 4.40 11.21 -4.48
C TYR A 147 4.78 12.66 -4.17
N SER A 148 5.27 13.36 -5.17
CA SER A 148 5.57 14.78 -5.08
C SER A 148 4.85 15.53 -6.21
N ASN A 149 4.45 16.78 -5.94
CA ASN A 149 3.92 17.67 -6.97
C ASN A 149 5.01 18.38 -7.78
N ALA A 150 6.29 18.06 -7.58
CA ALA A 150 7.36 18.55 -8.44
C ALA A 150 7.14 18.06 -9.88
N ALA A 151 7.42 18.91 -10.86
CA ALA A 151 7.14 18.65 -12.27
C ALA A 151 7.77 17.35 -12.81
N GLU A 152 8.85 16.91 -12.17
CA GLU A 152 9.58 15.68 -12.51
C GLU A 152 8.93 14.41 -11.96
N ASN A 153 8.03 14.55 -10.97
CA ASN A 153 7.39 13.46 -10.25
C ASN A 153 5.87 13.61 -10.21
N MET A 154 5.28 14.15 -11.24
CA MET A 154 3.82 14.15 -11.40
C MET A 154 3.34 12.70 -11.57
N GLY A 155 3.29 11.97 -10.47
CA GLY A 155 2.51 10.75 -10.38
C GLY A 155 1.10 11.11 -10.78
N GLY A 156 0.68 10.64 -11.96
CA GLY A 156 -0.56 11.06 -12.61
C GLY A 156 -1.67 11.21 -11.62
N ALA A 157 -2.16 12.40 -11.48
CA ALA A 157 -3.16 12.74 -10.50
C ALA A 157 -4.48 12.05 -10.89
N PRO A 158 -4.82 10.86 -10.35
CA PRO A 158 -6.06 10.19 -10.72
C PRO A 158 -7.29 11.04 -10.40
N PHE A 159 -7.16 12.03 -9.50
CA PHE A 159 -8.23 12.98 -9.23
C PHE A 159 -8.58 13.86 -10.43
N CYS A 160 -7.64 14.15 -11.32
CA CYS A 160 -7.95 14.90 -12.57
C CYS A 160 -8.93 14.11 -13.46
N LEU A 161 -8.93 12.80 -13.36
CA LEU A 161 -9.83 11.92 -14.12
C LEU A 161 -11.28 11.97 -13.59
N ALA A 162 -11.49 12.47 -12.38
CA ALA A 162 -12.82 12.62 -11.77
C ALA A 162 -13.56 13.91 -12.22
N TYR A 163 -12.84 14.90 -12.76
CA TYR A 163 -13.49 16.12 -13.25
C TYR A 163 -14.37 15.83 -14.47
N PRO A 164 -15.50 16.54 -14.61
CA PRO A 164 -16.34 16.47 -15.80
C PRO A 164 -15.54 16.80 -17.05
N HIS A 165 -15.84 16.09 -18.14
CA HIS A 165 -15.14 16.28 -19.41
C HIS A 165 -15.31 17.74 -19.91
N ASN A 166 -14.20 18.37 -20.27
CA ASN A 166 -14.14 19.73 -20.82
C ASN A 166 -14.74 20.84 -19.93
N THR A 167 -14.82 20.66 -18.62
CA THR A 167 -15.35 21.69 -17.72
C THR A 167 -14.29 22.22 -16.77
N GLY A 168 -14.24 23.55 -16.64
CA GLY A 168 -13.49 24.27 -15.60
C GLY A 168 -11.98 24.03 -15.52
N PRO A 169 -11.31 24.63 -14.55
CA PRO A 169 -9.89 24.41 -14.32
C PRO A 169 -9.63 22.95 -13.89
N GLY A 170 -8.82 22.26 -14.64
CA GLY A 170 -8.49 20.84 -14.41
C GLY A 170 -9.45 19.85 -15.07
N GLY A 171 -10.44 20.31 -15.82
CA GLY A 171 -11.33 19.45 -16.58
C GLY A 171 -10.56 18.59 -17.56
N CYS A 172 -10.66 17.26 -17.39
CA CYS A 172 -10.02 16.29 -18.28
C CYS A 172 -11.07 15.34 -18.83
N CYS A 173 -11.27 14.26 -18.19
CA CYS A 173 -11.60 13.06 -18.92
C CYS A 173 -12.91 12.42 -18.47
N GLY A 174 -13.43 12.78 -17.31
CA GLY A 174 -14.70 12.28 -16.78
C GLY A 174 -14.75 10.75 -16.51
N PHE A 175 -13.60 10.09 -16.29
CA PHE A 175 -13.55 8.64 -16.15
C PHE A 175 -14.08 8.16 -14.79
N TYR A 176 -13.77 8.88 -13.72
CA TYR A 176 -14.19 8.52 -12.37
C TYR A 176 -15.30 9.44 -11.88
N GLN A 177 -16.48 9.23 -12.42
CA GLN A 177 -17.67 9.94 -11.96
C GLN A 177 -18.36 9.15 -10.84
N PRO A 178 -18.91 9.82 -9.82
CA PRO A 178 -19.73 9.14 -8.83
C PRO A 178 -20.95 8.49 -9.49
N SER A 179 -21.32 7.29 -9.04
CA SER A 179 -22.57 6.68 -9.49
C SER A 179 -23.78 7.45 -8.95
N PHE A 180 -24.92 7.35 -9.63
CA PHE A 180 -26.17 7.91 -9.11
C PHE A 180 -26.55 7.32 -7.74
N GLU A 181 -26.22 6.05 -7.49
CA GLU A 181 -26.44 5.43 -6.17
C GLU A 181 -25.63 6.11 -5.08
N LEU A 182 -24.33 6.38 -5.36
CA LEU A 182 -23.48 7.10 -4.42
C LEU A 182 -24.03 8.51 -4.15
N VAL A 183 -24.37 9.27 -5.18
CA VAL A 183 -24.92 10.62 -5.02
C VAL A 183 -26.24 10.58 -4.23
N ASN A 184 -27.12 9.66 -4.54
CA ASN A 184 -28.42 9.53 -3.88
C ASN A 184 -28.33 8.98 -2.45
N SER A 185 -27.19 8.41 -2.04
CA SER A 185 -26.98 7.93 -0.67
C SER A 185 -26.68 9.05 0.32
N PHE A 186 -26.29 10.22 -0.16
CA PHE A 186 -26.07 11.39 0.72
C PHE A 186 -27.39 11.94 1.20
N GLN A 187 -27.46 12.22 2.52
CA GLN A 187 -28.60 12.94 3.08
C GLN A 187 -28.57 14.40 2.62
N VAL A 188 -29.73 14.89 2.24
CA VAL A 188 -29.90 16.27 1.77
C VAL A 188 -31.00 16.98 2.53
N ASP A 189 -30.92 18.29 2.62
CA ASP A 189 -31.96 19.13 3.18
C ASP A 189 -33.18 19.28 2.23
N ALA A 190 -34.17 20.06 2.63
CA ALA A 190 -35.38 20.29 1.84
C ALA A 190 -35.15 20.99 0.48
N ASN A 191 -33.97 21.57 0.28
CA ASN A 191 -33.53 22.21 -0.96
C ASN A 191 -32.63 21.28 -1.82
N GLY A 192 -32.38 20.07 -1.37
CA GLY A 192 -31.50 19.11 -2.05
C GLY A 192 -30.01 19.35 -1.83
N LEU A 193 -29.62 20.16 -0.83
CA LEU A 193 -28.22 20.39 -0.49
C LEU A 193 -27.75 19.36 0.55
N PRO A 194 -26.52 18.79 0.39
CA PRO A 194 -25.98 17.84 1.35
C PRO A 194 -25.80 18.49 2.73
N TYR A 195 -26.06 17.72 3.78
CA TYR A 195 -25.66 18.10 5.14
C TYR A 195 -24.13 18.01 5.22
N LEU A 196 -23.45 19.08 5.64
CA LEU A 196 -22.01 19.19 5.86
C LEU A 196 -21.68 18.99 7.35
#